data_d5217bdba77856e1a6cfd5cda2601a4d
#
_entry.id   d5217bdba77856e1a6cfd5cda2601a4d
#
_cell.length_a   1.000
_cell.length_b   1.000
_cell.length_c   1.000
_cell.angle_alpha   90.00
_cell.angle_beta   90.00
_cell.angle_gamma   90.00
#
_symmetry.space_group_name_H-M   'P 1'
#
loop_
_entity.id
_entity.type
_entity.pdbx_description
1 polymer ?
#
loop_
_entity_poly.entity_id
_entity_poly.type
_entity_poly.pdbx_seq_one_letter_code
_entity_poly.pdbx_strand_id
1 'polypeptide(L)'
;MRFFIFLMIFLFGLFRSEEVHSQKPEHNRHSIKFDLAPTLVGEFMPYYEYLFHKKISAEIGVGFVTDNYLMNFVQESMVAQTRLQKMGPAFSLAARYYPYRAGDLIYCAAAVKYRRYREAYQQYSTTGALEETIEYNQRIIPRIGLGYHRFFDQHFLIDLSVNLGLGFEKEYNQFNASPISNYFLHFGIGCKLAYAF
;
A
#
# COMPACT_ATOMS: atom_id res chain seq x y z
N MET A 1 0.50 14.06 21.41
CA MET A 1 1.60 13.51 22.25
C MET A 1 1.24 12.19 22.93
N ARG A 2 0.09 12.08 23.62
CA ARG A 2 -0.33 10.83 24.31
C ARG A 2 -0.49 9.62 23.39
N PHE A 3 -1.03 9.78 22.18
CA PHE A 3 -1.20 8.70 21.18
C PHE A 3 0.13 8.13 20.70
N PHE A 4 1.15 8.97 20.53
CA PHE A 4 2.49 8.55 20.12
C PHE A 4 3.20 7.70 21.19
N ILE A 5 2.99 8.03 22.46
CA ILE A 5 3.51 7.27 23.60
C ILE A 5 2.84 5.90 23.68
N PHE A 6 1.53 5.82 23.48
CA PHE A 6 0.78 4.55 23.42
C PHE A 6 1.25 3.66 22.26
N LEU A 7 1.46 4.25 21.08
CA LEU A 7 1.97 3.53 19.91
C LEU A 7 3.39 3.00 20.15
N MET A 8 4.25 3.78 20.78
CA MET A 8 5.61 3.36 21.16
C MET A 8 5.61 2.26 22.22
N ILE A 9 4.75 2.36 23.25
CA ILE A 9 4.61 1.32 24.27
C ILE A 9 4.05 0.01 23.65
N PHE A 10 3.10 0.11 22.73
CA PHE A 10 2.54 -1.03 22.01
C PHE A 10 3.62 -1.68 21.11
N LEU A 11 4.39 -0.88 20.38
CA LEU A 11 5.53 -1.36 19.58
C LEU A 11 6.60 -2.02 20.47
N PHE A 12 6.98 -1.38 21.60
CA PHE A 12 7.95 -1.98 22.54
C PHE A 12 7.42 -3.24 23.23
N GLY A 13 6.11 -3.32 23.50
CA GLY A 13 5.47 -4.53 24.03
C GLY A 13 5.55 -5.70 23.06
N LEU A 14 5.45 -5.44 21.76
CA LEU A 14 5.63 -6.47 20.71
C LEU A 14 7.08 -6.99 20.64
N PHE A 15 8.07 -6.19 21.02
CA PHE A 15 9.49 -6.61 21.04
C PHE A 15 9.90 -7.39 22.29
N ARG A 16 9.12 -7.30 23.38
CA ARG A 16 9.47 -7.94 24.67
C ARG A 16 8.87 -9.33 24.89
N SER A 17 8.11 -9.90 23.97
CA SER A 17 7.69 -11.29 24.13
C SER A 17 8.91 -12.19 23.89
N GLU A 18 9.30 -12.83 24.99
CA GLU A 18 10.31 -13.88 25.07
C GLU A 18 10.28 -14.82 23.87
N GLU A 19 11.42 -15.41 23.56
CA GLU A 19 11.70 -16.44 22.57
C GLU A 19 10.65 -17.57 22.56
N VAL A 20 9.44 -17.26 22.14
CA VAL A 20 8.60 -18.28 21.56
C VAL A 20 9.31 -18.62 20.26
N HIS A 21 10.12 -19.67 20.30
CA HIS A 21 10.55 -20.39 19.11
C HIS A 21 9.26 -20.86 18.41
N SER A 22 8.61 -19.94 17.74
CA SER A 22 7.61 -20.26 16.75
C SER A 22 8.38 -20.99 15.66
N GLN A 23 8.44 -22.32 15.82
CA GLN A 23 8.95 -23.19 14.78
C GLN A 23 8.04 -22.97 13.59
N LYS A 24 8.49 -22.09 12.67
CA LYS A 24 7.85 -21.96 11.37
C LYS A 24 7.77 -23.37 10.79
N PRO A 25 6.57 -23.87 10.46
CA PRO A 25 6.45 -25.15 9.80
C PRO A 25 7.31 -25.07 8.52
N GLU A 26 8.20 -26.01 8.37
CA GLU A 26 9.22 -26.03 7.29
C GLU A 26 8.63 -26.02 5.87
N HIS A 27 7.30 -26.11 5.75
CA HIS A 27 6.55 -26.40 4.54
C HIS A 27 5.72 -25.26 3.98
N ASN A 28 5.48 -24.15 4.71
CA ASN A 28 4.60 -23.11 4.22
C ASN A 28 5.33 -22.21 3.21
N ARG A 29 5.11 -22.49 1.91
CA ARG A 29 5.70 -21.72 0.80
C ARG A 29 4.76 -20.66 0.25
N HIS A 30 3.50 -20.70 0.63
CA HIS A 30 2.44 -19.86 0.13
C HIS A 30 1.88 -18.98 1.24
N SER A 31 1.59 -17.74 0.95
CA SER A 31 0.82 -16.90 1.87
C SER A 31 -0.12 -15.95 1.14
N ILE A 32 -1.30 -15.76 1.71
CA ILE A 32 -2.24 -14.74 1.30
C ILE A 32 -2.18 -13.63 2.33
N LYS A 33 -2.10 -12.38 1.87
CA LYS A 33 -1.91 -11.21 2.71
C LYS A 33 -2.94 -10.14 2.39
N PHE A 34 -3.28 -9.36 3.39
CA PHE A 34 -4.13 -8.20 3.25
C PHE A 34 -3.46 -6.98 3.91
N ASP A 35 -3.28 -5.90 3.14
CA ASP A 35 -2.61 -4.68 3.61
C ASP A 35 -3.62 -3.69 4.19
N LEU A 36 -3.56 -3.48 5.49
CA LEU A 36 -4.46 -2.59 6.21
C LEU A 36 -4.15 -1.11 5.98
N ALA A 37 -2.86 -0.76 5.84
CA ALA A 37 -2.46 0.64 5.74
C ALA A 37 -2.97 1.32 4.44
N PRO A 38 -2.80 0.75 3.24
CA PRO A 38 -3.42 1.28 2.03
C PRO A 38 -4.94 1.28 2.05
N THR A 39 -5.57 0.34 2.76
CA THR A 39 -7.04 0.30 2.87
C THR A 39 -7.59 1.55 3.52
N LEU A 40 -6.90 2.14 4.51
CA LEU A 40 -7.28 3.40 5.14
C LEU A 40 -7.26 4.59 4.17
N VAL A 41 -6.45 4.53 3.12
CA VAL A 41 -6.38 5.56 2.09
C VAL A 41 -7.14 5.17 0.80
N GLY A 42 -8.09 4.24 0.91
CA GLY A 42 -8.98 3.86 -0.18
C GLY A 42 -8.38 2.89 -1.19
N GLU A 43 -7.37 2.12 -0.82
CA GLU A 43 -6.82 1.09 -1.70
C GLU A 43 -7.00 -0.30 -1.09
N PHE A 44 -7.84 -1.10 -1.72
CA PHE A 44 -8.10 -2.48 -1.33
C PHE A 44 -7.28 -3.42 -2.21
N MET A 45 -6.29 -4.09 -1.63
CA MET A 45 -5.38 -4.96 -2.38
C MET A 45 -4.98 -6.20 -1.56
N PRO A 46 -5.56 -7.36 -1.84
CA PRO A 46 -5.03 -8.64 -1.42
C PRO A 46 -3.74 -8.97 -2.18
N TYR A 47 -2.85 -9.69 -1.50
CA TYR A 47 -1.57 -10.12 -2.04
C TYR A 47 -1.43 -11.63 -1.88
N TYR A 48 -0.73 -12.23 -2.84
CA TYR A 48 -0.25 -13.60 -2.77
C TYR A 48 1.26 -13.60 -2.85
N GLU A 49 1.91 -14.30 -1.91
CA GLU A 49 3.36 -14.48 -1.92
C GLU A 49 3.72 -15.95 -2.07
N TYR A 50 4.71 -16.20 -2.90
CA TYR A 50 5.31 -17.50 -3.11
C TYR A 50 6.80 -17.48 -2.79
N LEU A 51 7.23 -18.41 -1.95
CA LEU A 51 8.61 -18.60 -1.54
C LEU A 51 9.32 -19.58 -2.49
N PHE A 52 10.07 -19.07 -3.45
CA PHE A 52 10.84 -19.89 -4.40
C PHE A 52 12.01 -20.60 -3.75
N HIS A 53 12.70 -19.90 -2.84
CA HIS A 53 13.88 -20.34 -2.17
C HIS A 53 13.86 -19.91 -0.71
N LYS A 54 14.69 -20.55 0.15
CA LYS A 54 14.77 -20.22 1.58
C LYS A 54 15.00 -18.73 1.90
N LYS A 55 15.45 -17.96 0.91
CA LYS A 55 15.76 -16.53 1.06
C LYS A 55 15.06 -15.62 0.07
N ILE A 56 14.31 -16.14 -0.88
CA ILE A 56 13.73 -15.34 -1.97
C ILE A 56 12.26 -15.68 -2.14
N SER A 57 11.43 -14.66 -2.15
CA SER A 57 10.01 -14.78 -2.51
C SER A 57 9.61 -13.76 -3.58
N ALA A 58 8.49 -14.04 -4.24
CA ALA A 58 7.78 -13.05 -5.04
C ALA A 58 6.37 -12.86 -4.48
N GLU A 59 5.92 -11.62 -4.53
CA GLU A 59 4.59 -11.21 -4.09
C GLU A 59 3.87 -10.52 -5.25
N ILE A 60 2.64 -10.92 -5.50
CA ILE A 60 1.74 -10.27 -6.45
C ILE A 60 0.52 -9.75 -5.70
N GLY A 61 0.12 -8.51 -5.98
CA GLY A 61 -1.10 -7.90 -5.45
C GLY A 61 -2.01 -7.47 -6.59
N VAL A 62 -3.31 -7.72 -6.43
CA VAL A 62 -4.34 -7.30 -7.38
C VAL A 62 -5.48 -6.69 -6.59
N GLY A 63 -5.93 -5.51 -6.98
CA GLY A 63 -6.96 -4.82 -6.25
C GLY A 63 -7.51 -3.61 -6.98
N PHE A 64 -8.10 -2.72 -6.21
CA PHE A 64 -8.69 -1.49 -6.72
C PHE A 64 -8.47 -0.32 -5.77
N VAL A 65 -8.46 0.87 -6.35
CA VAL A 65 -8.44 2.14 -5.62
C VAL A 65 -9.86 2.68 -5.57
N THR A 66 -10.30 3.07 -4.38
CA THR A 66 -11.58 3.74 -4.13
C THR A 66 -11.33 5.14 -3.58
N ASP A 67 -12.35 5.75 -3.03
CA ASP A 67 -12.24 7.04 -2.35
C ASP A 67 -11.22 7.01 -1.21
N ASN A 68 -10.43 8.07 -1.12
CA ASN A 68 -9.47 8.23 -0.04
C ASN A 68 -10.17 8.74 1.22
N TYR A 69 -10.61 7.82 2.07
CA TYR A 69 -11.37 8.13 3.29
C TYR A 69 -10.64 9.09 4.24
N LEU A 70 -9.32 8.96 4.37
CA LEU A 70 -8.54 9.85 5.24
C LEU A 70 -8.46 11.27 4.68
N MET A 71 -8.25 11.43 3.37
CA MET A 71 -8.21 12.75 2.74
C MET A 71 -9.58 13.40 2.72
N ASN A 72 -10.65 12.63 2.47
CA ASN A 72 -12.00 13.15 2.54
C ASN A 72 -12.33 13.68 3.94
N PHE A 73 -11.98 12.96 5.00
CA PHE A 73 -12.17 13.42 6.38
C PHE A 73 -11.40 14.71 6.71
N VAL A 74 -10.20 14.87 6.16
CA VAL A 74 -9.38 16.09 6.35
C VAL A 74 -9.89 17.23 5.47
N GLN A 75 -10.34 16.97 4.25
CA GLN A 75 -10.82 17.98 3.30
C GLN A 75 -12.21 18.52 3.63
N GLU A 76 -13.12 17.69 4.18
CA GLU A 76 -14.41 18.19 4.66
C GLU A 76 -14.29 19.32 5.70
N SER A 77 -13.15 19.36 6.40
CA SER A 77 -12.86 20.43 7.36
C SER A 77 -12.18 21.66 6.77
N MET A 78 -11.71 21.63 5.52
CA MET A 78 -10.84 22.68 4.98
C MET A 78 -11.24 23.33 3.66
N VAL A 79 -11.95 22.69 2.72
CA VAL A 79 -12.18 23.26 1.38
C VAL A 79 -13.50 22.81 0.76
N ALA A 80 -14.21 23.78 0.15
CA ALA A 80 -15.49 23.60 -0.54
C ALA A 80 -15.41 22.94 -1.95
N GLN A 81 -14.32 22.26 -2.30
CA GLN A 81 -14.19 21.55 -3.57
C GLN A 81 -14.30 20.04 -3.34
N THR A 82 -15.41 19.47 -3.75
CA THR A 82 -15.65 18.03 -3.64
C THR A 82 -14.87 17.31 -4.74
N ARG A 83 -13.76 16.67 -4.35
CA ARG A 83 -12.98 15.81 -5.23
C ARG A 83 -13.47 14.39 -5.03
N LEU A 84 -14.19 13.84 -6.01
CA LEU A 84 -14.67 12.46 -5.99
C LEU A 84 -13.71 11.57 -6.76
N GLN A 85 -13.13 10.60 -6.08
CA GLN A 85 -12.29 9.60 -6.70
C GLN A 85 -13.17 8.40 -7.15
N LYS A 86 -13.15 8.09 -8.44
CA LYS A 86 -13.87 6.91 -8.98
C LYS A 86 -12.96 5.70 -8.97
N MET A 87 -13.51 4.53 -8.67
CA MET A 87 -12.82 3.26 -8.60
C MET A 87 -11.96 2.97 -9.84
N GLY A 88 -10.76 2.45 -9.62
CA GLY A 88 -9.85 2.01 -10.67
C GLY A 88 -8.96 0.85 -10.25
N PRO A 89 -8.39 0.10 -11.20
CA PRO A 89 -7.56 -1.06 -10.90
C PRO A 89 -6.21 -0.68 -10.30
N ALA A 90 -5.71 -1.55 -9.43
CA ALA A 90 -4.39 -1.48 -8.84
C ALA A 90 -3.69 -2.84 -8.92
N PHE A 91 -2.39 -2.83 -9.23
CA PHE A 91 -1.54 -4.02 -9.31
C PHE A 91 -0.22 -3.76 -8.59
N SER A 92 0.35 -4.79 -7.99
CA SER A 92 1.65 -4.72 -7.36
C SER A 92 2.42 -6.02 -7.63
N LEU A 93 3.69 -5.89 -7.94
CA LEU A 93 4.64 -7.00 -8.05
C LEU A 93 5.85 -6.67 -7.20
N ALA A 94 6.30 -7.62 -6.38
CA ALA A 94 7.48 -7.43 -5.55
C ALA A 94 8.32 -8.70 -5.51
N ALA A 95 9.64 -8.50 -5.46
CA ALA A 95 10.62 -9.51 -5.08
C ALA A 95 11.14 -9.18 -3.69
N ARG A 96 11.28 -10.19 -2.82
CA ARG A 96 11.76 -10.05 -1.45
C ARG A 96 12.98 -10.90 -1.22
N TYR A 97 13.93 -10.36 -0.51
CA TYR A 97 15.12 -11.05 -0.07
C TYR A 97 15.19 -11.06 1.45
N TYR A 98 15.33 -12.25 2.02
CA TYR A 98 15.46 -12.50 3.45
C TYR A 98 16.92 -12.83 3.75
N PRO A 99 17.67 -11.97 4.49
CA PRO A 99 19.10 -12.16 4.75
C PRO A 99 19.42 -13.49 5.45
N TYR A 100 18.55 -13.90 6.37
CA TYR A 100 18.71 -15.12 7.14
C TYR A 100 17.91 -16.28 6.56
N ARG A 101 16.62 -16.31 6.81
CA ARG A 101 15.68 -17.32 6.31
C ARG A 101 14.34 -16.65 6.05
N ALA A 102 13.62 -17.09 5.04
CA ALA A 102 12.29 -16.56 4.77
C ALA A 102 11.35 -16.78 5.95
N GLY A 103 10.70 -15.71 6.37
CA GLY A 103 9.87 -15.65 7.58
C GLY A 103 10.65 -15.30 8.85
N ASP A 104 11.96 -15.05 8.76
CA ASP A 104 12.73 -14.48 9.84
C ASP A 104 12.76 -12.96 9.72
N LEU A 105 12.20 -12.34 10.70
CA LEU A 105 12.20 -10.98 11.16
C LEU A 105 12.33 -9.88 10.07
N ILE A 106 13.42 -9.82 9.32
CA ILE A 106 13.74 -8.70 8.42
C ILE A 106 13.88 -9.17 6.98
N TYR A 107 13.38 -8.36 6.04
CA TYR A 107 13.58 -8.56 4.60
C TYR A 107 13.80 -7.23 3.89
N CYS A 108 14.45 -7.29 2.72
CA CYS A 108 14.50 -6.22 1.74
C CYS A 108 13.53 -6.55 0.61
N ALA A 109 12.91 -5.53 0.02
CA ALA A 109 12.00 -5.70 -1.10
C ALA A 109 12.31 -4.71 -2.23
N ALA A 110 12.14 -5.18 -3.46
CA ALA A 110 12.03 -4.34 -4.63
C ALA A 110 10.66 -4.60 -5.26
N ALA A 111 9.92 -3.54 -5.54
CA ALA A 111 8.54 -3.65 -6.00
C ALA A 111 8.21 -2.62 -7.06
N VAL A 112 7.23 -2.94 -7.89
CA VAL A 112 6.57 -1.99 -8.78
C VAL A 112 5.08 -2.04 -8.49
N LYS A 113 4.49 -0.86 -8.33
CA LYS A 113 3.06 -0.70 -8.12
C LYS A 113 2.48 0.11 -9.27
N TYR A 114 1.39 -0.37 -9.83
CA TYR A 114 0.58 0.31 -10.82
C TYR A 114 -0.78 0.61 -10.25
N ARG A 115 -1.31 1.80 -10.49
CA ARG A 115 -2.71 2.14 -10.22
C ARG A 115 -3.24 3.12 -11.25
N ARG A 116 -4.51 2.92 -11.57
CA ARG A 116 -5.28 3.81 -12.44
C ARG A 116 -6.58 4.14 -11.73
N TYR A 117 -6.90 5.41 -11.66
CA TYR A 117 -8.13 5.90 -11.05
C TYR A 117 -8.62 7.16 -11.77
N ARG A 118 -9.84 7.55 -11.49
CA ARG A 118 -10.45 8.76 -12.05
C ARG A 118 -10.72 9.72 -10.91
N GLU A 119 -10.49 10.99 -11.16
CA GLU A 119 -10.87 12.06 -10.26
C GLU A 119 -11.91 12.93 -10.94
N ALA A 120 -13.00 13.23 -10.28
CA ALA A 120 -14.02 14.13 -10.74
C ALA A 120 -13.97 15.41 -9.91
N TYR A 121 -13.80 16.54 -10.57
CA TYR A 121 -13.84 17.84 -9.93
C TYR A 121 -15.15 18.52 -10.32
N GLN A 122 -15.85 19.04 -9.34
CA GLN A 122 -17.00 19.89 -9.55
C GLN A 122 -16.54 21.35 -9.43
N GLN A 123 -16.58 22.08 -10.50
CA GLN A 123 -16.19 23.48 -10.58
C GLN A 123 -17.35 24.31 -11.10
N TYR A 124 -17.59 25.46 -10.47
CA TYR A 124 -18.57 26.40 -11.03
C TYR A 124 -17.98 27.10 -12.26
N SER A 125 -18.66 26.96 -13.37
CA SER A 125 -18.36 27.72 -14.60
C SER A 125 -18.53 29.22 -14.36
N THR A 126 -17.91 30.02 -15.19
CA THR A 126 -18.11 31.48 -15.21
C THR A 126 -19.58 31.88 -15.43
N THR A 127 -20.39 30.97 -15.93
CA THR A 127 -21.86 31.15 -16.11
C THR A 127 -22.66 30.75 -14.88
N GLY A 128 -22.01 30.28 -13.79
CA GLY A 128 -22.66 29.78 -12.57
C GLY A 128 -23.20 28.36 -12.68
N ALA A 129 -23.00 27.69 -13.82
CA ALA A 129 -23.35 26.27 -13.96
C ALA A 129 -22.30 25.38 -13.29
N LEU A 130 -22.74 24.29 -12.66
CA LEU A 130 -21.84 23.28 -12.08
C LEU A 130 -21.33 22.39 -13.22
N GLU A 131 -20.03 22.47 -13.52
CA GLU A 131 -19.37 21.63 -14.52
C GLU A 131 -18.53 20.54 -13.83
N GLU A 132 -18.71 19.29 -14.27
CA GLU A 132 -17.92 18.14 -13.80
C GLU A 132 -16.77 17.90 -14.79
N THR A 133 -15.53 18.06 -14.32
CA THR A 133 -14.32 17.72 -15.07
C THR A 133 -13.80 16.37 -14.60
N ILE A 134 -13.59 15.44 -15.52
CA ILE A 134 -13.07 14.11 -15.22
C ILE A 134 -11.61 14.03 -15.67
N GLU A 135 -10.74 13.69 -14.74
CA GLU A 135 -9.34 13.43 -14.98
C GLU A 135 -9.02 11.94 -14.77
N TYR A 136 -8.18 11.40 -15.64
CA TYR A 136 -7.71 10.02 -15.54
C TYR A 136 -6.25 10.04 -15.10
N ASN A 137 -5.98 9.46 -13.95
CA ASN A 137 -4.65 9.37 -13.39
C ASN A 137 -4.12 7.94 -13.53
N GLN A 138 -2.91 7.84 -14.07
CA GLN A 138 -2.17 6.58 -14.19
C GLN A 138 -0.83 6.75 -13.49
N ARG A 139 -0.56 5.90 -12.48
CA ARG A 139 0.68 5.95 -11.70
C ARG A 139 1.42 4.63 -11.77
N ILE A 140 2.72 4.72 -12.03
CA ILE A 140 3.68 3.61 -11.91
C ILE A 140 4.69 4.01 -10.83
N ILE A 141 4.87 3.17 -9.81
CA ILE A 141 5.68 3.48 -8.63
C ILE A 141 6.66 2.35 -8.40
N PRO A 142 7.86 2.38 -9.03
CA PRO A 142 8.96 1.56 -8.60
C PRO A 142 9.40 1.98 -7.20
N ARG A 143 9.65 1.01 -6.33
CA ARG A 143 9.98 1.24 -4.92
C ARG A 143 10.89 0.16 -4.38
N ILE A 144 11.71 0.52 -3.42
CA ILE A 144 12.48 -0.36 -2.58
C ILE A 144 11.97 -0.24 -1.15
N GLY A 145 12.10 -1.29 -0.37
CA GLY A 145 11.61 -1.27 1.00
C GLY A 145 12.34 -2.22 1.91
N LEU A 146 12.14 -1.96 3.18
CA LEU A 146 12.53 -2.84 4.28
C LEU A 146 11.26 -3.28 4.99
N GLY A 147 11.24 -4.51 5.43
CA GLY A 147 10.11 -5.02 6.18
C GLY A 147 10.50 -5.95 7.29
N TYR A 148 9.55 -6.18 8.17
CA TYR A 148 9.64 -7.04 9.31
C TYR A 148 8.46 -8.00 9.31
N HIS A 149 8.76 -9.27 9.40
CA HIS A 149 7.84 -10.39 9.37
C HIS A 149 7.80 -11.07 10.73
N ARG A 150 6.63 -11.34 11.29
CA ARG A 150 6.49 -12.08 12.53
C ARG A 150 5.31 -13.03 12.49
N PHE A 151 5.54 -14.29 12.77
CA PHE A 151 4.49 -15.27 13.00
C PHE A 151 3.96 -15.15 14.44
N PHE A 152 2.63 -15.14 14.57
CA PHE A 152 1.94 -15.28 15.87
C PHE A 152 1.60 -16.72 16.17
N ASP A 153 1.36 -17.49 15.09
CA ASP A 153 1.02 -18.90 15.13
C ASP A 153 1.64 -19.58 13.90
N GLN A 154 1.42 -20.87 13.72
CA GLN A 154 1.91 -21.65 12.58
C GLN A 154 1.50 -21.11 11.22
N HIS A 155 0.36 -20.45 11.15
CA HIS A 155 -0.23 -19.94 9.89
C HIS A 155 -0.35 -18.42 9.84
N PHE A 156 -0.58 -17.77 10.98
CA PHE A 156 -0.82 -16.32 11.00
C PHE A 156 0.45 -15.52 11.22
N LEU A 157 0.62 -14.51 10.42
CA LEU A 157 1.75 -13.60 10.53
C LEU A 157 1.34 -12.14 10.30
N ILE A 158 2.10 -11.23 10.87
CA ILE A 158 2.09 -9.80 10.56
C ILE A 158 3.33 -9.46 9.73
N ASP A 159 3.14 -8.56 8.78
CA ASP A 159 4.18 -8.08 7.88
C ASP A 159 4.14 -6.55 7.87
N LEU A 160 5.12 -5.93 8.49
CA LEU A 160 5.27 -4.49 8.55
C LEU A 160 6.34 -4.06 7.54
N SER A 161 6.10 -3.00 6.79
CA SER A 161 7.06 -2.52 5.81
C SER A 161 7.08 -1.02 5.67
N VAL A 162 8.25 -0.50 5.31
CA VAL A 162 8.47 0.88 4.90
C VAL A 162 9.07 0.86 3.51
N ASN A 163 8.52 1.65 2.61
CA ASN A 163 8.88 1.68 1.21
C ASN A 163 9.21 3.11 0.77
N LEU A 164 10.24 3.25 -0.04
CA LEU A 164 10.63 4.50 -0.70
C LEU A 164 10.70 4.27 -2.20
N GLY A 165 10.21 5.19 -3.00
CA GLY A 165 10.19 5.05 -4.45
C GLY A 165 10.03 6.36 -5.19
N LEU A 166 10.13 6.29 -6.51
CA LEU A 166 9.85 7.38 -7.42
C LEU A 166 8.59 7.04 -8.19
N GLY A 167 7.57 7.88 -8.07
CA GLY A 167 6.33 7.73 -8.81
C GLY A 167 6.38 8.48 -10.14
N PHE A 168 5.87 7.83 -11.18
CA PHE A 168 5.62 8.40 -12.50
C PHE A 168 4.12 8.49 -12.66
N GLU A 169 3.62 9.71 -12.86
CA GLU A 169 2.20 9.97 -13.05
C GLU A 169 1.95 10.51 -14.44
N LYS A 170 0.91 9.97 -15.10
CA LYS A 170 0.33 10.52 -16.31
C LYS A 170 -1.11 10.91 -16.02
N GLU A 171 -1.38 12.18 -16.23
CA GLU A 171 -2.69 12.79 -16.06
C GLU A 171 -3.29 13.09 -17.43
N TYR A 172 -4.47 12.56 -17.68
CA TYR A 172 -5.24 12.77 -18.91
C TYR A 172 -6.48 13.59 -18.56
N ASN A 173 -6.51 14.84 -19.02
CA ASN A 173 -7.68 15.69 -18.89
C ASN A 173 -8.48 15.63 -20.21
N GLN A 174 -9.81 15.60 -20.11
CA GLN A 174 -10.68 15.58 -21.30
C GLN A 174 -10.51 16.79 -22.23
N PHE A 175 -9.93 17.88 -21.74
CA PHE A 175 -9.69 19.11 -22.52
C PHE A 175 -8.30 19.19 -23.13
N ASN A 176 -7.34 18.36 -22.69
CA ASN A 176 -5.97 18.39 -23.17
C ASN A 176 -5.68 17.20 -24.08
N ALA A 177 -5.26 17.46 -25.30
CA ALA A 177 -4.89 16.42 -26.27
C ALA A 177 -3.62 15.63 -25.86
N SER A 178 -2.78 16.19 -24.99
CA SER A 178 -1.53 15.57 -24.53
C SER A 178 -1.55 15.34 -23.03
N PRO A 179 -1.12 14.17 -22.55
CA PRO A 179 -1.05 13.90 -21.11
C PRO A 179 0.05 14.74 -20.44
N ILE A 180 -0.24 15.22 -19.25
CA ILE A 180 0.75 15.85 -18.37
C ILE A 180 1.49 14.74 -17.63
N SER A 181 2.82 14.76 -17.64
CA SER A 181 3.66 13.77 -16.96
C SER A 181 4.37 14.42 -15.78
N ASN A 182 4.17 13.85 -14.60
CA ASN A 182 4.76 14.32 -13.35
C ASN A 182 5.57 13.23 -12.67
N TYR A 183 6.59 13.64 -11.91
CA TYR A 183 7.40 12.78 -11.06
C TYR A 183 7.22 13.19 -9.61
N PHE A 184 7.14 12.22 -8.72
CA PHE A 184 7.01 12.51 -7.30
C PHE A 184 7.76 11.48 -6.45
N LEU A 185 8.23 11.90 -5.30
CA LEU A 185 8.78 10.99 -4.29
C LEU A 185 7.62 10.27 -3.59
N HIS A 186 7.70 8.94 -3.55
CA HIS A 186 6.71 8.10 -2.88
C HIS A 186 7.29 7.53 -1.60
N PHE A 187 6.61 7.77 -0.49
CA PHE A 187 6.84 7.10 0.78
C PHE A 187 5.62 6.25 1.12
N GLY A 188 5.83 5.02 1.52
CA GLY A 188 4.74 4.11 1.86
C GLY A 188 5.02 3.30 3.11
N ILE A 189 3.99 3.12 3.92
CA ILE A 189 3.98 2.21 5.07
C ILE A 189 3.03 1.07 4.72
N GLY A 190 3.42 -0.16 5.01
CA GLY A 190 2.58 -1.35 4.88
C GLY A 190 2.40 -2.02 6.23
N CYS A 191 1.18 -2.48 6.48
CA CYS A 191 0.83 -3.31 7.62
C CYS A 191 -0.08 -4.43 7.10
N LYS A 192 0.49 -5.60 6.85
CA LYS A 192 -0.23 -6.73 6.28
C LYS A 192 -0.50 -7.79 7.33
N LEU A 193 -1.73 -8.26 7.38
CA LEU A 193 -2.09 -9.53 8.02
C LEU A 193 -2.02 -10.62 6.97
N ALA A 194 -1.45 -11.76 7.33
CA ALA A 194 -1.28 -12.85 6.39
C ALA A 194 -1.55 -14.22 6.99
N TYR A 195 -1.99 -15.12 6.11
CA TYR A 195 -2.17 -16.53 6.36
C TYR A 195 -1.23 -17.34 5.46
N ALA A 196 -0.37 -18.16 6.06
CA ALA A 196 0.60 -19.00 5.37
C ALA A 196 0.17 -20.48 5.36
N PHE A 197 0.36 -21.18 4.23
CA PHE A 197 -0.05 -22.58 4.02
C PHE A 197 0.87 -23.33 3.06
#